data_20694a42e53b734fd914df054b578158
#
_entry.id   20694a42e53b734fd914df054b578158
#
_cell.length_a   1.000
_cell.length_b   1.000
_cell.length_c   1.000
_cell.angle_alpha   90.00
_cell.angle_beta   90.00
_cell.angle_gamma   90.00
#
_symmetry.space_group_name_H-M   'P 1'
#
loop_
_entity.id
_entity.type
_entity.pdbx_description
1 polymer ?
#
loop_
_entity_poly.entity_id
_entity_poly.type
_entity_poly.pdbx_seq_one_letter_code
_entity_poly.pdbx_strand_id
1 'polypeptide(L)'
;MNILDEYLKEKGFITNKEAEKLGIKRYKLAELVHKGKLERVKNGVYKKKGDIDDELVLISYNNEKVVFSFHTALFLLGLSDRIPNSFHISVPQGYNVGHIKKRMNNIKVHYIKKENFDIGIITVKTAFGNEVKCYDMERSICDIVSERNAMDKQIFVDAITGYFNSKGKNMRNLIKYSRILGVEDEIRKYMEVL
;
A
#
# COMPACT_ATOMS: atom_id res chain seq x y z
N MET A 1 30.28 -0.64 13.13
CA MET A 1 28.81 -0.41 13.05
C MET A 1 28.18 -1.79 12.99
N ASN A 2 27.12 -2.06 13.72
CA ASN A 2 26.53 -3.42 13.78
C ASN A 2 25.62 -3.59 12.55
N ILE A 3 25.67 -4.74 11.87
CA ILE A 3 24.84 -5.08 10.70
C ILE A 3 23.35 -4.78 10.91
N LEU A 4 22.86 -4.95 12.15
CA LEU A 4 21.49 -4.62 12.54
C LEU A 4 21.22 -3.11 12.48
N ASP A 5 22.16 -2.29 12.94
CA ASP A 5 21.99 -0.83 12.96
C ASP A 5 21.97 -0.26 11.53
N GLU A 6 22.79 -0.81 10.63
CA GLU A 6 22.78 -0.46 9.20
C GLU A 6 21.47 -0.85 8.54
N TYR A 7 21.01 -2.08 8.77
CA TYR A 7 19.73 -2.57 8.24
C TYR A 7 18.56 -1.73 8.73
N LEU A 8 18.50 -1.42 10.03
CA LEU A 8 17.44 -0.59 10.60
C LEU A 8 17.49 0.86 10.11
N LYS A 9 18.67 1.39 9.84
CA LYS A 9 18.82 2.73 9.26
C LYS A 9 18.26 2.79 7.83
N GLU A 10 18.44 1.71 7.05
CA GLU A 10 17.93 1.62 5.67
C GLU A 10 16.44 1.31 5.60
N LYS A 11 15.96 0.36 6.42
CA LYS A 11 14.61 -0.20 6.31
C LYS A 11 13.63 0.29 7.39
N GLY A 12 14.12 0.95 8.44
CA GLY A 12 13.32 1.44 9.57
C GLY A 12 12.82 0.34 10.52
N PHE A 13 12.72 -0.91 10.09
CA PHE A 13 12.29 -2.05 10.93
C PHE A 13 12.98 -3.34 10.50
N ILE A 14 12.89 -4.38 11.35
CA ILE A 14 13.35 -5.73 11.05
C ILE A 14 12.34 -6.75 11.52
N THR A 15 12.11 -7.78 10.70
CA THR A 15 11.28 -8.93 11.07
C THR A 15 12.14 -10.08 11.62
N ASN A 16 11.52 -11.03 12.33
CA ASN A 16 12.22 -12.25 12.75
C ASN A 16 12.87 -12.97 11.57
N LYS A 17 12.18 -13.03 10.41
CA LYS A 17 12.66 -13.72 9.20
C LYS A 17 13.88 -13.02 8.60
N GLU A 18 13.88 -11.70 8.58
CA GLU A 18 15.01 -10.90 8.09
C GLU A 18 16.20 -10.97 9.06
N ALA A 19 15.94 -10.90 10.36
CA ALA A 19 16.97 -11.08 11.38
C ALA A 19 17.67 -12.44 11.25
N GLU A 20 16.91 -13.52 11.05
CA GLU A 20 17.46 -14.87 10.82
C GLU A 20 18.36 -14.91 9.58
N LYS A 21 17.97 -14.24 8.46
CA LYS A 21 18.80 -14.11 7.25
C LYS A 21 20.12 -13.37 7.50
N LEU A 22 20.11 -12.40 8.43
CA LEU A 22 21.30 -11.67 8.86
C LEU A 22 22.11 -12.39 9.94
N GLY A 23 21.74 -13.64 10.27
CA GLY A 23 22.38 -14.41 11.33
C GLY A 23 22.03 -13.97 12.76
N ILE A 24 21.02 -13.11 12.92
CA ILE A 24 20.60 -12.59 14.22
C ILE A 24 19.49 -13.48 14.78
N LYS A 25 19.78 -14.15 15.89
CA LYS A 25 18.81 -15.04 16.56
C LYS A 25 17.72 -14.23 17.28
N ARG A 26 16.48 -14.79 17.35
CA ARG A 26 15.30 -14.13 17.95
C ARG A 26 15.52 -13.67 19.39
N TYR A 27 16.25 -14.45 20.21
CA TYR A 27 16.54 -14.07 21.60
C TYR A 27 17.34 -12.75 21.66
N LYS A 28 18.20 -12.48 20.67
CA LYS A 28 18.98 -11.25 20.61
C LYS A 28 18.12 -10.02 20.37
N LEU A 29 17.08 -10.14 19.54
CA LEU A 29 16.09 -9.08 19.36
C LEU A 29 15.32 -8.82 20.67
N ALA A 30 14.91 -9.89 21.38
CA ALA A 30 14.25 -9.76 22.67
C ALA A 30 15.16 -9.10 23.72
N GLU A 31 16.44 -9.45 23.76
CA GLU A 31 17.44 -8.83 24.63
C GLU A 31 17.56 -7.32 24.34
N LEU A 32 17.62 -6.93 23.05
CA LEU A 32 17.71 -5.53 22.64
C LEU A 32 16.44 -4.73 22.98
N VAL A 33 15.27 -5.36 22.93
CA VAL A 33 14.02 -4.77 23.42
C VAL A 33 14.07 -4.56 24.94
N HIS A 34 14.51 -5.55 25.69
CA HIS A 34 14.67 -5.43 27.15
C HIS A 34 15.68 -4.32 27.55
N LYS A 35 16.75 -4.18 26.77
CA LYS A 35 17.75 -3.09 26.95
C LYS A 35 17.25 -1.72 26.46
N GLY A 36 16.03 -1.61 25.95
CA GLY A 36 15.46 -0.36 25.45
C GLY A 36 16.10 0.19 24.19
N LYS A 37 16.86 -0.62 23.45
CA LYS A 37 17.45 -0.24 22.14
C LYS A 37 16.49 -0.44 21.00
N LEU A 38 15.67 -1.49 21.06
CA LEU A 38 14.59 -1.77 20.13
C LEU A 38 13.24 -1.66 20.83
N GLU A 39 12.20 -1.46 20.03
CA GLU A 39 10.82 -1.67 20.47
C GLU A 39 10.13 -2.68 19.54
N ARG A 40 9.22 -3.46 20.10
CA ARG A 40 8.43 -4.44 19.37
C ARG A 40 7.13 -3.80 18.92
N VAL A 41 7.04 -3.47 17.64
CA VAL A 41 5.88 -2.80 17.06
C VAL A 41 4.73 -3.81 16.84
N LYS A 42 5.08 -5.01 16.45
CA LYS A 42 4.14 -6.11 16.17
C LYS A 42 4.81 -7.44 16.52
N ASN A 43 4.04 -8.53 16.62
CA ASN A 43 4.63 -9.85 16.82
C ASN A 43 5.61 -10.19 15.69
N GLY A 44 6.90 -10.31 16.05
CA GLY A 44 7.98 -10.59 15.12
C GLY A 44 8.45 -9.39 14.26
N VAL A 45 8.04 -8.15 14.59
CA VAL A 45 8.50 -6.92 13.95
C VAL A 45 9.08 -5.98 15.00
N TYR A 46 10.28 -5.51 14.76
CA TYR A 46 11.03 -4.65 15.68
C TYR A 46 11.58 -3.45 14.93
N LYS A 47 11.66 -2.31 15.62
CA LYS A 47 12.31 -1.10 15.11
C LYS A 47 13.23 -0.52 16.20
N LYS A 48 14.04 0.44 15.84
CA LYS A 48 14.79 1.20 16.84
C LYS A 48 13.82 2.02 17.70
N LYS A 49 14.08 2.08 18.99
CA LYS A 49 13.22 2.84 19.90
C LYS A 49 13.19 4.31 19.54
N GLY A 50 11.98 4.86 19.40
CA GLY A 50 11.75 6.27 19.05
C GLY A 50 11.72 6.58 17.57
N ASP A 51 11.99 5.63 16.68
CA ASP A 51 11.84 5.83 15.24
C ASP A 51 10.37 5.89 14.83
N ILE A 52 10.08 6.53 13.69
CA ILE A 52 8.73 6.63 13.12
C ILE A 52 8.33 5.26 12.53
N ASP A 53 7.04 4.91 12.66
CA ASP A 53 6.51 3.67 12.08
C ASP A 53 6.28 3.80 10.58
N ASP A 54 6.70 2.79 9.81
CA ASP A 54 6.19 2.58 8.47
C ASP A 54 4.85 1.85 8.55
N GLU A 55 3.76 2.61 8.68
CA GLU A 55 2.41 2.06 8.84
C GLU A 55 1.99 1.16 7.67
N LEU A 56 2.44 1.47 6.43
CA LEU A 56 2.13 0.67 5.25
C LEU A 56 2.72 -0.74 5.37
N VAL A 57 3.95 -0.83 5.86
CA VAL A 57 4.57 -2.13 6.13
C VAL A 57 3.84 -2.85 7.25
N LEU A 58 3.48 -2.17 8.34
CA LEU A 58 2.76 -2.78 9.44
C LEU A 58 1.40 -3.33 9.01
N ILE A 59 0.69 -2.67 8.10
CA ILE A 59 -0.56 -3.15 7.50
C ILE A 59 -0.32 -4.40 6.66
N SER A 60 0.69 -4.38 5.79
CA SER A 60 0.97 -5.46 4.82
C SER A 60 1.67 -6.68 5.44
N TYR A 61 2.40 -6.51 6.54
CA TYR A 61 3.17 -7.57 7.17
C TYR A 61 2.31 -8.78 7.60
N ASN A 62 2.67 -9.98 7.12
CA ASN A 62 1.89 -11.21 7.28
C ASN A 62 0.46 -11.16 6.70
N ASN A 63 0.21 -10.25 5.77
CA ASN A 63 -1.06 -10.06 5.09
C ASN A 63 -0.86 -10.10 3.57
N GLU A 64 -0.48 -11.24 3.03
CA GLU A 64 -0.12 -11.41 1.61
C GLU A 64 -1.26 -11.01 0.63
N LYS A 65 -2.50 -11.05 1.10
CA LYS A 65 -3.70 -10.68 0.34
C LYS A 65 -4.14 -9.23 0.55
N VAL A 66 -3.29 -8.39 1.13
CA VAL A 66 -3.52 -6.94 1.23
C VAL A 66 -2.80 -6.25 0.09
N VAL A 67 -3.54 -5.40 -0.63
CA VAL A 67 -3.03 -4.54 -1.70
C VAL A 67 -3.50 -3.12 -1.41
N PHE A 68 -2.60 -2.13 -1.40
CA PHE A 68 -2.97 -0.73 -1.28
C PHE A 68 -3.70 -0.26 -2.53
N SER A 69 -4.78 0.52 -2.34
CA SER A 69 -5.72 0.88 -3.40
C SER A 69 -6.31 2.28 -3.18
N PHE A 70 -7.12 2.77 -4.12
CA PHE A 70 -7.80 4.06 -4.02
C PHE A 70 -6.86 5.19 -3.57
N HIS A 71 -7.25 6.00 -2.58
CA HIS A 71 -6.48 7.16 -2.11
C HIS A 71 -5.04 6.80 -1.71
N THR A 72 -4.82 5.64 -1.09
CA THR A 72 -3.46 5.22 -0.72
C THR A 72 -2.63 4.87 -1.95
N ALA A 73 -3.22 4.22 -2.95
CA ALA A 73 -2.53 3.95 -4.22
C ALA A 73 -2.23 5.25 -4.98
N LEU A 74 -3.18 6.19 -5.05
CA LEU A 74 -2.94 7.49 -5.69
C LEU A 74 -1.75 8.22 -5.05
N PHE A 75 -1.67 8.23 -3.73
CA PHE A 75 -0.54 8.82 -3.00
C PHE A 75 0.78 8.09 -3.29
N LEU A 76 0.80 6.76 -3.21
CA LEU A 76 2.00 5.95 -3.46
C LEU A 76 2.52 6.06 -4.90
N LEU A 77 1.62 6.30 -5.85
CA LEU A 77 1.93 6.43 -7.28
C LEU A 77 2.22 7.88 -7.72
N GLY A 78 2.14 8.84 -6.79
CA GLY A 78 2.33 10.27 -7.11
C GLY A 78 1.21 10.88 -7.95
N LEU A 79 0.00 10.27 -7.94
CA LEU A 79 -1.21 10.80 -8.57
C LEU A 79 -2.00 11.72 -7.63
N SER A 80 -1.59 11.82 -6.37
CA SER A 80 -2.12 12.75 -5.38
C SER A 80 -1.02 13.11 -4.39
N ASP A 81 -0.86 14.40 -4.11
CA ASP A 81 0.06 14.91 -3.09
C ASP A 81 -0.55 14.88 -1.67
N ARG A 82 -1.84 14.55 -1.57
CA ARG A 82 -2.54 14.51 -0.28
C ARG A 82 -2.28 13.19 0.43
N ILE A 83 -1.72 13.28 1.65
CA ILE A 83 -1.61 12.12 2.54
C ILE A 83 -3.02 11.66 2.90
N PRO A 84 -3.38 10.39 2.65
CA PRO A 84 -4.72 9.91 2.94
C PRO A 84 -4.99 9.85 4.46
N ASN A 85 -6.14 10.38 4.90
CA ASN A 85 -6.57 10.33 6.30
C ASN A 85 -6.85 8.90 6.80
N SER A 86 -7.09 7.98 5.88
CA SER A 86 -7.23 6.54 6.15
C SER A 86 -6.53 5.73 5.07
N PHE A 87 -5.91 4.63 5.47
CA PHE A 87 -5.28 3.71 4.52
C PHE A 87 -6.33 2.87 3.81
N HIS A 88 -6.42 3.02 2.52
CA HIS A 88 -7.29 2.21 1.67
C HIS A 88 -6.57 0.93 1.25
N ILE A 89 -7.15 -0.20 1.59
CA ILE A 89 -6.65 -1.52 1.21
C ILE A 89 -7.73 -2.32 0.49
N SER A 90 -7.33 -3.06 -0.52
CA SER A 90 -8.17 -4.06 -1.19
C SER A 90 -7.78 -5.45 -0.76
N VAL A 91 -8.79 -6.29 -0.55
CA VAL A 91 -8.64 -7.71 -0.23
C VAL A 91 -9.65 -8.54 -1.03
N PRO A 92 -9.38 -9.83 -1.31
CA PRO A 92 -10.38 -10.68 -1.96
C PRO A 92 -11.64 -10.83 -1.11
N GLN A 93 -12.80 -10.95 -1.74
CA GLN A 93 -14.05 -11.27 -1.04
C GLN A 93 -13.87 -12.53 -0.18
N GLY A 94 -14.35 -12.46 1.06
CA GLY A 94 -14.23 -13.53 2.06
C GLY A 94 -12.92 -13.50 2.87
N TYR A 95 -11.98 -12.59 2.59
CA TYR A 95 -10.78 -12.45 3.42
C TYR A 95 -11.08 -11.78 4.75
N ASN A 96 -10.59 -12.38 5.86
CA ASN A 96 -10.80 -11.84 7.21
C ASN A 96 -9.78 -10.75 7.54
N VAL A 97 -10.24 -9.51 7.65
CA VAL A 97 -9.44 -8.34 8.02
C VAL A 97 -9.57 -7.94 9.50
N GLY A 98 -10.29 -8.71 10.31
CA GLY A 98 -10.56 -8.38 11.71
C GLY A 98 -9.30 -8.10 12.54
N HIS A 99 -8.22 -8.85 12.29
CA HIS A 99 -6.94 -8.67 12.96
C HIS A 99 -6.21 -7.37 12.54
N ILE A 100 -6.49 -6.84 11.33
CA ILE A 100 -5.94 -5.55 10.87
C ILE A 100 -6.72 -4.42 11.53
N LYS A 101 -8.06 -4.45 11.43
CA LYS A 101 -8.95 -3.43 12.01
C LYS A 101 -8.82 -3.28 13.53
N LYS A 102 -8.51 -4.37 14.25
CA LYS A 102 -8.28 -4.30 15.71
C LYS A 102 -7.02 -3.51 16.10
N ARG A 103 -6.09 -3.33 15.19
CA ARG A 103 -4.79 -2.69 15.44
C ARG A 103 -4.69 -1.28 14.91
N MET A 104 -5.44 -0.98 13.86
CA MET A 104 -5.38 0.29 13.15
C MET A 104 -6.81 0.79 12.88
N ASN A 105 -7.16 1.92 13.46
CA ASN A 105 -8.51 2.48 13.37
C ASN A 105 -8.75 3.24 12.06
N ASN A 106 -7.68 3.59 11.34
CA ASN A 106 -7.71 4.43 10.14
C ASN A 106 -7.60 3.62 8.84
N ILE A 107 -8.27 2.45 8.76
CA ILE A 107 -8.26 1.60 7.56
C ILE A 107 -9.63 1.54 6.92
N LYS A 108 -9.70 1.84 5.63
CA LYS A 108 -10.84 1.59 4.76
C LYS A 108 -10.57 0.35 3.90
N VAL A 109 -11.46 -0.65 4.01
CA VAL A 109 -11.30 -1.95 3.34
C VAL A 109 -12.26 -2.04 2.17
N HIS A 110 -11.72 -2.38 0.99
CA HIS A 110 -12.46 -2.67 -0.23
C HIS A 110 -12.39 -4.18 -0.51
N TYR A 111 -13.55 -4.81 -0.63
CA TYR A 111 -13.64 -6.24 -0.94
C TYR A 111 -13.82 -6.43 -2.43
N ILE A 112 -12.81 -7.02 -3.06
CA ILE A 112 -12.75 -7.20 -4.52
C ILE A 112 -13.11 -8.64 -4.87
N LYS A 113 -13.90 -8.84 -5.93
CA LYS A 113 -14.17 -10.17 -6.49
C LYS A 113 -12.87 -10.88 -6.80
N LYS A 114 -12.79 -12.18 -6.50
CA LYS A 114 -11.53 -12.96 -6.62
C LYS A 114 -10.95 -12.91 -8.03
N GLU A 115 -11.79 -12.96 -9.06
CA GLU A 115 -11.41 -12.87 -10.46
C GLU A 115 -10.77 -11.53 -10.86
N ASN A 116 -11.07 -10.45 -10.14
CA ASN A 116 -10.57 -9.10 -10.42
C ASN A 116 -9.46 -8.65 -9.47
N PHE A 117 -9.15 -9.46 -8.43
CA PHE A 117 -8.25 -9.06 -7.37
C PHE A 117 -6.80 -8.89 -7.84
N ASP A 118 -6.32 -9.81 -8.66
CA ASP A 118 -4.91 -9.83 -9.07
C ASP A 118 -4.61 -8.88 -10.24
N ILE A 119 -5.64 -8.19 -10.80
CA ILE A 119 -5.47 -7.28 -11.94
C ILE A 119 -4.77 -6.00 -11.48
N GLY A 120 -3.61 -5.70 -12.07
CA GLY A 120 -2.87 -4.46 -11.85
C GLY A 120 -2.09 -4.42 -10.53
N ILE A 121 -1.81 -5.55 -9.88
CA ILE A 121 -0.95 -5.58 -8.68
C ILE A 121 0.51 -5.36 -9.09
N ILE A 122 1.13 -4.37 -8.45
CA ILE A 122 2.56 -4.08 -8.56
C ILE A 122 3.19 -3.98 -7.15
N THR A 123 4.51 -3.96 -7.12
CA THR A 123 5.27 -3.65 -5.91
C THR A 123 5.79 -2.22 -6.00
N VAL A 124 5.54 -1.42 -4.96
CA VAL A 124 6.03 -0.04 -4.84
C VAL A 124 6.82 0.14 -3.56
N LYS A 125 7.66 1.18 -3.50
CA LYS A 125 8.40 1.52 -2.29
C LYS A 125 7.64 2.56 -1.46
N THR A 126 7.63 2.35 -0.14
CA THR A 126 7.18 3.35 0.82
C THR A 126 8.21 4.49 0.92
N ALA A 127 7.88 5.57 1.63
CA ALA A 127 8.81 6.66 1.93
C ALA A 127 10.07 6.18 2.70
N PHE A 128 10.00 5.05 3.38
CA PHE A 128 11.11 4.39 4.09
C PHE A 128 11.88 3.39 3.22
N GLY A 129 11.56 3.28 1.91
CA GLY A 129 12.23 2.37 0.98
C GLY A 129 11.78 0.90 1.07
N ASN A 130 10.75 0.59 1.84
CA ASN A 130 10.21 -0.76 1.98
C ASN A 130 9.23 -1.10 0.86
N GLU A 131 9.16 -2.38 0.50
CA GLU A 131 8.28 -2.84 -0.57
C GLU A 131 6.90 -3.24 -0.04
N VAL A 132 5.86 -2.73 -0.70
CA VAL A 132 4.46 -3.06 -0.43
C VAL A 132 3.71 -3.30 -1.73
N LYS A 133 2.65 -4.12 -1.68
CA LYS A 133 1.78 -4.34 -2.83
C LYS A 133 0.81 -3.17 -3.00
N CYS A 134 0.69 -2.68 -4.21
CA CYS A 134 -0.21 -1.60 -4.59
C CYS A 134 -0.87 -1.94 -5.94
N TYR A 135 -2.04 -1.40 -6.24
CA TYR A 135 -2.53 -1.39 -7.61
C TYR A 135 -1.76 -0.37 -8.45
N ASP A 136 -1.55 -0.69 -9.75
CA ASP A 136 -0.94 0.21 -10.71
C ASP A 136 -1.81 1.45 -11.01
N MET A 137 -1.29 2.39 -11.80
CA MET A 137 -1.99 3.63 -12.14
C MET A 137 -3.33 3.33 -12.83
N GLU A 138 -3.33 2.44 -13.82
CA GLU A 138 -4.50 2.11 -14.63
C GLU A 138 -5.60 1.48 -13.81
N ARG A 139 -5.25 0.55 -12.93
CA ARG A 139 -6.20 -0.06 -12.01
C ARG A 139 -6.73 0.98 -11.02
N SER A 140 -5.86 1.81 -10.46
CA SER A 140 -6.24 2.85 -9.51
C SER A 140 -7.19 3.87 -10.13
N ILE A 141 -6.98 4.26 -11.40
CA ILE A 141 -7.90 5.13 -12.13
C ILE A 141 -9.27 4.45 -12.33
N CYS A 142 -9.31 3.19 -12.72
CA CYS A 142 -10.57 2.46 -12.83
C CYS A 142 -11.32 2.39 -11.48
N ASP A 143 -10.59 2.11 -10.39
CA ASP A 143 -11.18 2.01 -9.05
C ASP A 143 -11.80 3.34 -8.61
N ILE A 144 -11.11 4.50 -8.79
CA ILE A 144 -11.66 5.80 -8.41
C ILE A 144 -12.82 6.24 -9.30
N VAL A 145 -12.81 5.88 -10.57
CA VAL A 145 -13.94 6.15 -11.49
C VAL A 145 -15.19 5.38 -11.04
N SER A 146 -15.05 4.13 -10.59
CA SER A 146 -16.15 3.34 -10.08
C SER A 146 -16.78 3.92 -8.79
N GLU A 147 -15.99 4.59 -7.95
CA GLU A 147 -16.42 5.22 -6.68
C GLU A 147 -16.52 6.76 -6.76
N ARG A 148 -16.56 7.34 -7.96
CA ARG A 148 -16.53 8.79 -8.19
C ARG A 148 -17.46 9.60 -7.27
N ASN A 149 -18.67 9.11 -7.05
CA ASN A 149 -19.67 9.82 -6.25
C ASN A 149 -19.38 9.83 -4.74
N ALA A 150 -18.53 8.92 -4.27
CA ALA A 150 -18.12 8.78 -2.86
C ALA A 150 -16.75 9.42 -2.58
N MET A 151 -16.13 10.05 -3.60
CA MET A 151 -14.78 10.59 -3.52
C MET A 151 -14.78 12.11 -3.50
N ASP A 152 -13.79 12.72 -2.82
CA ASP A 152 -13.54 14.15 -2.90
C ASP A 152 -13.28 14.56 -4.35
N LYS A 153 -14.01 15.60 -4.81
CA LYS A 153 -13.98 16.04 -6.22
C LYS A 153 -12.58 16.51 -6.64
N GLN A 154 -11.86 17.21 -5.76
CA GLN A 154 -10.53 17.73 -6.09
C GLN A 154 -9.52 16.60 -6.22
N ILE A 155 -9.51 15.64 -5.28
CA ILE A 155 -8.64 14.47 -5.36
C ILE A 155 -8.90 13.67 -6.64
N PHE A 156 -10.18 13.54 -7.00
CA PHE A 156 -10.56 12.84 -8.22
C PHE A 156 -10.02 13.55 -9.48
N VAL A 157 -10.25 14.87 -9.59
CA VAL A 157 -9.79 15.66 -10.74
C VAL A 157 -8.27 15.65 -10.86
N ASP A 158 -7.57 15.84 -9.72
CA ASP A 158 -6.10 15.83 -9.67
C ASP A 158 -5.54 14.49 -10.15
N ALA A 159 -6.12 13.37 -9.67
CA ALA A 159 -5.68 12.02 -10.03
C ALA A 159 -5.92 11.72 -11.53
N ILE A 160 -7.10 12.04 -12.06
CA ILE A 160 -7.43 11.85 -13.48
C ILE A 160 -6.50 12.69 -14.36
N THR A 161 -6.38 13.98 -14.08
CA THR A 161 -5.52 14.89 -14.83
C THR A 161 -4.04 14.47 -14.72
N GLY A 162 -3.58 14.13 -13.54
CA GLY A 162 -2.23 13.65 -13.30
C GLY A 162 -1.90 12.38 -14.07
N TYR A 163 -2.84 11.43 -14.13
CA TYR A 163 -2.68 10.22 -14.91
C TYR A 163 -2.56 10.51 -16.42
N PHE A 164 -3.50 11.28 -16.98
CA PHE A 164 -3.49 11.57 -18.42
C PHE A 164 -2.27 12.40 -18.84
N ASN A 165 -1.69 13.19 -17.96
CA ASN A 165 -0.45 13.94 -18.19
C ASN A 165 0.83 13.09 -17.90
N SER A 166 0.69 11.95 -17.25
CA SER A 166 1.85 11.09 -16.91
C SER A 166 2.49 10.47 -18.15
N LYS A 167 3.82 10.50 -18.20
CA LYS A 167 4.60 9.76 -19.23
C LYS A 167 4.55 8.25 -19.02
N GLY A 168 4.23 7.80 -17.79
CA GLY A 168 4.14 6.39 -17.41
C GLY A 168 2.79 5.75 -17.70
N LYS A 169 1.79 6.49 -18.20
CA LYS A 169 0.46 5.95 -18.49
C LYS A 169 0.49 4.86 -19.54
N ASN A 170 -0.32 3.83 -19.33
CA ASN A 170 -0.51 2.71 -20.26
C ASN A 170 -1.99 2.63 -20.71
N MET A 171 -2.32 3.34 -21.79
CA MET A 171 -3.69 3.42 -22.31
C MET A 171 -4.27 2.05 -22.68
N ARG A 172 -3.42 1.10 -23.13
CA ARG A 172 -3.85 -0.26 -23.46
C ARG A 172 -4.34 -1.01 -22.21
N ASN A 173 -3.59 -0.90 -21.11
CA ASN A 173 -3.99 -1.50 -19.85
C ASN A 173 -5.21 -0.80 -19.26
N LEU A 174 -5.29 0.54 -19.35
CA LEU A 174 -6.45 1.29 -18.88
C LEU A 174 -7.74 0.80 -19.54
N ILE A 175 -7.79 0.69 -20.88
CA ILE A 175 -8.96 0.17 -21.60
C ILE A 175 -9.23 -1.29 -21.24
N LYS A 176 -8.19 -2.13 -21.16
CA LYS A 176 -8.35 -3.53 -20.77
C LYS A 176 -9.00 -3.66 -19.39
N TYR A 177 -8.48 -2.91 -18.39
CA TYR A 177 -8.99 -2.98 -17.02
C TYR A 177 -10.38 -2.37 -16.89
N SER A 178 -10.65 -1.25 -17.58
CA SER A 178 -11.96 -0.60 -17.57
C SER A 178 -13.08 -1.50 -18.08
N ARG A 179 -12.82 -2.32 -19.11
CA ARG A 179 -13.76 -3.35 -19.61
C ARG A 179 -14.05 -4.40 -18.56
N ILE A 180 -13.00 -4.97 -17.95
CA ILE A 180 -13.14 -6.03 -16.95
C ILE A 180 -13.87 -5.51 -15.71
N LEU A 181 -13.62 -4.26 -15.33
CA LEU A 181 -14.17 -3.63 -14.13
C LEU A 181 -15.51 -2.92 -14.38
N GLY A 182 -15.98 -2.87 -15.63
CA GLY A 182 -17.29 -2.31 -15.99
C GLY A 182 -17.37 -0.78 -15.95
N VAL A 183 -16.25 -0.08 -16.19
CA VAL A 183 -16.15 1.39 -16.18
C VAL A 183 -15.66 1.97 -17.52
N GLU A 184 -15.70 1.18 -18.60
CA GLU A 184 -15.14 1.60 -19.90
C GLU A 184 -15.80 2.86 -20.43
N ASP A 185 -17.12 2.97 -20.36
CA ASP A 185 -17.85 4.13 -20.92
C ASP A 185 -17.46 5.43 -20.20
N GLU A 186 -17.28 5.36 -18.87
CA GLU A 186 -16.84 6.52 -18.09
C GLU A 186 -15.38 6.89 -18.39
N ILE A 187 -14.49 5.91 -18.53
CA ILE A 187 -13.09 6.13 -18.89
C ILE A 187 -12.97 6.77 -20.25
N ARG A 188 -13.76 6.34 -21.25
CA ARG A 188 -13.76 6.93 -22.60
C ARG A 188 -14.12 8.40 -22.60
N LYS A 189 -15.08 8.84 -21.78
CA LYS A 189 -15.43 10.26 -21.64
C LYS A 189 -14.23 11.12 -21.22
N TYR A 190 -13.40 10.61 -20.28
CA TYR A 190 -12.18 11.32 -19.87
C TYR A 190 -11.10 11.33 -20.96
N MET A 191 -10.99 10.24 -21.74
CA MET A 191 -10.06 10.17 -22.87
C MET A 191 -10.39 11.14 -24.01
N GLU A 192 -11.66 11.52 -24.17
CA GLU A 192 -12.11 12.46 -25.20
C GLU A 192 -11.84 13.93 -24.82
N VAL A 193 -11.68 14.21 -23.52
CA VAL A 193 -11.59 15.58 -22.99
C VAL A 193 -10.16 15.95 -22.57
N LEU A 194 -9.31 14.97 -22.26
CA LEU A 194 -7.94 15.13 -21.74
C LEU A 194 -6.90 14.56 -22.71
#